data_dd2a3c49e98868e64c87a1416acfaa02
#
_entry.id   dd2a3c49e98868e64c87a1416acfaa02
#
_cell.length_a   1.000
_cell.length_b   1.000
_cell.length_c   1.000
_cell.angle_alpha   90.00
_cell.angle_beta   90.00
_cell.angle_gamma   90.00
#
_symmetry.space_group_name_H-M   'P 1'
#
loop_
_entity.id
_entity.type
_entity.pdbx_description
1 polymer ?
#
loop_
_entity_poly.entity_id
_entity_poly.type
_entity_poly.pdbx_seq_one_letter_code
_entity_poly.pdbx_strand_id
1 'polypeptide(L)'
;MCIRDRIAAVTEIVEPGSSVLDVGGGTGRFAIPLAQRGCRVTVLDRSEDMLSVLESSAEEKDVEIDVVHQEWPADLGCQFDSVMAAWSLYWNLDLQASLQAMVRQTKKHLIIIDTTGSPTVWDHALAVARGGGIVASQARHLLFAGGLAQLGIPAEIRVLEEYRVIGETELEREIDAHGGSKVAAMEYLDTHAARIRSGWRYKRTVGLIHAQGKNIPARNL
;
A
#
# COMPACT_ATOMS: atom_id res chain seq x y z
N MET A 1 -4.31 16.68 4.10
CA MET A 1 -4.45 15.54 3.20
C MET A 1 -4.05 14.29 3.98
N CYS A 2 -4.85 13.27 3.97
CA CYS A 2 -4.78 12.14 4.91
C CYS A 2 -4.84 10.83 4.10
N ILE A 3 -4.86 9.66 4.75
CA ILE A 3 -5.24 8.35 4.18
C ILE A 3 -6.39 8.47 3.15
N ARG A 4 -7.30 9.42 3.36
CA ARG A 4 -8.40 9.77 2.44
C ARG A 4 -7.96 10.07 1.00
N ASP A 5 -6.74 10.61 0.80
CA ASP A 5 -6.32 11.04 -0.54
C ASP A 5 -5.90 9.86 -1.42
N ARG A 6 -5.29 8.82 -0.83
CA ARG A 6 -4.97 7.58 -1.54
C ARG A 6 -6.25 6.80 -1.86
N ILE A 7 -7.17 6.75 -0.91
CA ILE A 7 -8.49 6.14 -1.12
C ILE A 7 -9.20 6.92 -2.21
N ALA A 8 -9.20 8.27 -2.17
CA ALA A 8 -9.76 9.10 -3.23
C ALA A 8 -9.13 8.80 -4.60
N ALA A 9 -7.79 8.74 -4.69
CA ALA A 9 -7.11 8.43 -5.94
C ALA A 9 -7.46 7.04 -6.49
N VAL A 10 -7.63 6.03 -5.63
CA VAL A 10 -8.09 4.71 -6.04
C VAL A 10 -9.56 4.75 -6.46
N THR A 11 -10.40 5.45 -5.73
CA THR A 11 -11.84 5.56 -6.03
C THR A 11 -12.16 6.44 -7.25
N GLU A 12 -11.21 7.23 -7.74
CA GLU A 12 -11.28 7.88 -9.07
C GLU A 12 -11.10 6.87 -10.22
N ILE A 13 -10.37 5.78 -9.96
CA ILE A 13 -10.06 4.75 -10.97
C ILE A 13 -11.10 3.62 -10.91
N VAL A 14 -11.44 3.17 -9.70
CA VAL A 14 -12.34 2.04 -9.46
C VAL A 14 -13.80 2.50 -9.47
N GLU A 15 -14.57 2.03 -10.44
CA GLU A 15 -16.00 2.36 -10.58
C GLU A 15 -16.83 1.67 -9.50
N PRO A 16 -17.87 2.31 -8.95
CA PRO A 16 -18.86 1.65 -8.08
C PRO A 16 -19.45 0.39 -8.75
N GLY A 17 -19.68 -0.66 -7.99
CA GLY A 17 -20.21 -1.93 -8.49
C GLY A 17 -19.17 -2.85 -9.14
N SER A 18 -17.90 -2.39 -9.30
CA SER A 18 -16.81 -3.20 -9.83
C SER A 18 -16.45 -4.36 -8.92
N SER A 19 -15.91 -5.44 -9.51
CA SER A 19 -15.21 -6.48 -8.76
C SER A 19 -13.75 -6.08 -8.52
N VAL A 20 -13.28 -6.19 -7.28
CA VAL A 20 -11.93 -5.76 -6.88
C VAL A 20 -11.23 -6.88 -6.14
N LEU A 21 -9.99 -7.19 -6.53
CA LEU A 21 -9.06 -8.01 -5.75
C LEU A 21 -8.04 -7.09 -5.07
N ASP A 22 -7.97 -7.11 -3.74
CA ASP A 22 -6.95 -6.40 -2.94
C ASP A 22 -5.91 -7.41 -2.46
N VAL A 23 -4.75 -7.41 -3.13
CA VAL A 23 -3.64 -8.35 -2.87
C VAL A 23 -2.81 -7.88 -1.67
N GLY A 24 -2.82 -8.67 -0.61
CA GLY A 24 -2.23 -8.31 0.68
C GLY A 24 -2.97 -7.15 1.32
N GLY A 25 -4.31 -7.17 1.26
CA GLY A 25 -5.17 -6.09 1.73
C GLY A 25 -5.21 -5.93 3.25
N GLY A 26 -4.65 -6.90 4.00
CA GLY A 26 -4.48 -6.84 5.44
C GLY A 26 -5.80 -6.57 6.17
N THR A 27 -5.82 -5.52 6.98
CA THR A 27 -7.00 -5.11 7.76
C THR A 27 -8.05 -4.31 6.97
N GLY A 28 -7.99 -4.31 5.62
CA GLY A 28 -9.00 -3.72 4.75
C GLY A 28 -8.95 -2.21 4.57
N ARG A 29 -7.78 -1.61 4.64
CA ARG A 29 -7.59 -0.16 4.50
C ARG A 29 -8.21 0.42 3.22
N PHE A 30 -8.13 -0.31 2.10
CA PHE A 30 -8.76 0.05 0.83
C PHE A 30 -10.06 -0.74 0.62
N ALA A 31 -10.07 -1.99 1.02
CA ALA A 31 -11.19 -2.90 0.83
C ALA A 31 -12.50 -2.36 1.43
N ILE A 32 -12.48 -1.94 2.70
CA ILE A 32 -13.67 -1.41 3.38
C ILE A 32 -14.23 -0.15 2.68
N PRO A 33 -13.45 0.91 2.39
CA PRO A 33 -13.95 2.07 1.65
C PRO A 33 -14.47 1.74 0.25
N LEU A 34 -13.89 0.76 -0.45
CA LEU A 34 -14.38 0.32 -1.76
C LEU A 34 -15.71 -0.45 -1.63
N ALA A 35 -15.83 -1.34 -0.65
CA ALA A 35 -17.07 -2.03 -0.34
C ALA A 35 -18.21 -1.05 0.04
N GLN A 36 -17.91 -0.03 0.85
CA GLN A 36 -18.86 1.05 1.17
C GLN A 36 -19.34 1.85 -0.06
N ARG A 37 -18.59 1.82 -1.16
CA ARG A 37 -18.99 2.40 -2.46
C ARG A 37 -19.74 1.42 -3.36
N GLY A 38 -20.08 0.24 -2.85
CA GLY A 38 -20.81 -0.80 -3.56
C GLY A 38 -19.94 -1.70 -4.44
N CYS A 39 -18.60 -1.67 -4.31
CA CYS A 39 -17.73 -2.63 -4.99
C CYS A 39 -17.86 -4.02 -4.33
N ARG A 40 -17.75 -5.07 -5.13
CA ARG A 40 -17.59 -6.45 -4.65
C ARG A 40 -16.11 -6.70 -4.44
N VAL A 41 -15.67 -6.70 -3.19
CA VAL A 41 -14.25 -6.75 -2.85
C VAL A 41 -13.87 -8.13 -2.33
N THR A 42 -12.81 -8.70 -2.91
CA THR A 42 -12.12 -9.88 -2.39
C THR A 42 -10.77 -9.42 -1.86
N VAL A 43 -10.46 -9.75 -0.62
CA VAL A 43 -9.14 -9.51 0.00
C VAL A 43 -8.40 -10.82 0.09
N LEU A 44 -7.20 -10.86 -0.48
CA LEU A 44 -6.26 -11.96 -0.29
C LEU A 44 -5.13 -11.52 0.62
N ASP A 45 -4.90 -12.22 1.71
CA ASP A 45 -3.76 -11.99 2.61
C ASP A 45 -3.26 -13.31 3.20
N ARG A 46 -1.97 -13.37 3.52
CA ARG A 46 -1.33 -14.54 4.15
C ARG A 46 -1.49 -14.58 5.67
N SER A 47 -1.90 -13.47 6.28
CA SER A 47 -2.01 -13.33 7.73
C SER A 47 -3.46 -13.50 8.17
N GLU A 48 -3.75 -14.61 8.82
CA GLU A 48 -5.07 -14.90 9.41
C GLU A 48 -5.47 -13.83 10.44
N ASP A 49 -4.52 -13.35 11.24
CA ASP A 49 -4.77 -12.28 12.23
C ASP A 49 -5.24 -10.98 11.56
N MET A 50 -4.63 -10.61 10.41
CA MET A 50 -5.03 -9.41 9.68
C MET A 50 -6.43 -9.58 9.07
N LEU A 51 -6.73 -10.76 8.55
CA LEU A 51 -8.04 -11.08 7.99
C LEU A 51 -9.13 -11.09 9.06
N SER A 52 -8.86 -11.62 10.25
CA SER A 52 -9.81 -11.57 11.38
C SER A 52 -10.13 -10.12 11.81
N VAL A 53 -9.14 -9.22 11.78
CA VAL A 53 -9.37 -7.78 12.04
C VAL A 53 -10.19 -7.15 10.91
N LEU A 54 -9.94 -7.55 9.66
CA LEU A 54 -10.71 -7.10 8.50
C LEU A 54 -12.18 -7.50 8.65
N GLU A 55 -12.47 -8.78 8.93
CA GLU A 55 -13.83 -9.31 9.07
C GLU A 55 -14.60 -8.57 10.17
N SER A 56 -13.98 -8.39 11.36
CA SER A 56 -14.57 -7.61 12.45
C SER A 56 -14.85 -6.16 12.04
N SER A 57 -13.93 -5.54 11.31
CA SER A 57 -14.08 -4.16 10.85
C SER A 57 -15.13 -4.03 9.73
N ALA A 58 -15.28 -5.03 8.88
CA ALA A 58 -16.32 -5.08 7.84
C ALA A 58 -17.71 -5.22 8.46
N GLU A 59 -17.86 -6.08 9.47
CA GLU A 59 -19.09 -6.23 10.25
C GLU A 59 -19.48 -4.91 10.93
N GLU A 60 -18.55 -4.23 11.62
CA GLU A 60 -18.80 -2.91 12.24
C GLU A 60 -19.25 -1.84 11.23
N LYS A 61 -18.88 -1.96 9.97
CA LYS A 61 -19.19 -1.00 8.91
C LYS A 61 -20.37 -1.43 8.04
N ASP A 62 -20.99 -2.58 8.34
CA ASP A 62 -22.09 -3.16 7.57
C ASP A 62 -21.74 -3.30 6.07
N VAL A 63 -20.58 -3.90 5.77
CA VAL A 63 -20.13 -4.21 4.41
C VAL A 63 -19.73 -5.66 4.28
N GLU A 64 -19.99 -6.24 3.09
CA GLU A 64 -19.56 -7.59 2.74
C GLU A 64 -18.21 -7.54 2.01
N ILE A 65 -17.26 -8.38 2.43
CA ILE A 65 -15.95 -8.55 1.80
C ILE A 65 -15.62 -10.04 1.78
N ASP A 66 -15.31 -10.56 0.60
CA ASP A 66 -14.81 -11.92 0.45
C ASP A 66 -13.36 -12.01 0.96
N VAL A 67 -13.04 -13.02 1.74
CA VAL A 67 -11.72 -13.21 2.33
C VAL A 67 -11.07 -14.48 1.80
N VAL A 68 -9.81 -14.38 1.36
CA VAL A 68 -8.98 -15.49 0.90
C VAL A 68 -7.69 -15.53 1.70
N HIS A 69 -7.55 -16.52 2.60
CA HIS A 69 -6.34 -16.75 3.34
C HIS A 69 -5.36 -17.54 2.47
N GLN A 70 -4.47 -16.85 1.78
CA GLN A 70 -3.49 -17.46 0.87
C GLN A 70 -2.28 -16.54 0.68
N GLU A 71 -1.13 -17.14 0.38
CA GLU A 71 0.08 -16.40 0.02
C GLU A 71 0.05 -16.00 -1.46
N TRP A 72 0.51 -14.79 -1.76
CA TRP A 72 0.67 -14.31 -3.14
C TRP A 72 2.08 -14.64 -3.68
N PRO A 73 2.26 -15.03 -4.97
CA PRO A 73 1.26 -15.05 -6.05
C PRO A 73 0.34 -16.27 -6.01
N ALA A 74 -0.93 -16.03 -6.29
CA ALA A 74 -1.99 -17.03 -6.34
C ALA A 74 -2.82 -16.88 -7.62
N ASP A 75 -3.47 -17.94 -8.07
CA ASP A 75 -4.45 -17.92 -9.14
C ASP A 75 -5.83 -18.28 -8.55
N LEU A 76 -6.75 -17.33 -8.57
CA LEU A 76 -8.11 -17.52 -8.06
C LEU A 76 -9.08 -18.08 -9.11
N GLY A 77 -8.58 -18.43 -10.31
CA GLY A 77 -9.39 -18.99 -11.41
C GLY A 77 -10.42 -18.03 -12.00
N CYS A 78 -10.38 -16.75 -11.62
CA CYS A 78 -11.29 -15.73 -12.11
C CYS A 78 -10.56 -14.40 -12.36
N GLN A 79 -11.25 -13.49 -13.01
CA GLN A 79 -10.73 -12.14 -13.25
C GLN A 79 -11.62 -11.10 -12.57
N PHE A 80 -10.98 -10.04 -12.08
CA PHE A 80 -11.61 -8.89 -11.43
C PHE A 80 -11.57 -7.66 -12.34
N ASP A 81 -12.55 -6.78 -12.22
CA ASP A 81 -12.51 -5.50 -12.92
C ASP A 81 -11.27 -4.70 -12.54
N SER A 82 -10.89 -4.73 -11.26
CA SER A 82 -9.66 -4.13 -10.76
C SER A 82 -8.88 -5.09 -9.89
N VAL A 83 -7.55 -5.13 -10.04
CA VAL A 83 -6.63 -5.81 -9.15
C VAL A 83 -5.69 -4.77 -8.57
N MET A 84 -5.59 -4.72 -7.24
CA MET A 84 -4.73 -3.77 -6.58
C MET A 84 -3.79 -4.42 -5.56
N ALA A 85 -2.69 -3.73 -5.28
CA ALA A 85 -1.75 -4.08 -4.23
C ALA A 85 -1.20 -2.80 -3.59
N ALA A 86 -1.28 -2.68 -2.27
CA ALA A 86 -0.83 -1.50 -1.56
C ALA A 86 0.12 -1.87 -0.41
N TRP A 87 1.42 -1.61 -0.57
CA TRP A 87 2.47 -2.01 0.36
C TRP A 87 2.46 -3.50 0.70
N SER A 88 2.19 -4.36 -0.26
CA SER A 88 2.05 -5.80 -0.06
C SER A 88 3.01 -6.65 -0.91
N LEU A 89 3.54 -6.12 -2.02
CA LEU A 89 4.37 -6.90 -2.94
C LEU A 89 5.86 -6.99 -2.55
N TYR A 90 6.33 -6.20 -1.61
CA TYR A 90 7.76 -6.11 -1.26
C TYR A 90 8.29 -7.33 -0.49
N TRP A 91 7.41 -8.20 0.00
CA TRP A 91 7.78 -9.47 0.63
C TRP A 91 8.03 -10.59 -0.37
N ASN A 92 7.60 -10.42 -1.63
CA ASN A 92 7.72 -11.47 -2.63
C ASN A 92 9.12 -11.47 -3.24
N LEU A 93 9.78 -12.62 -3.17
CA LEU A 93 11.11 -12.82 -3.77
C LEU A 93 11.05 -12.84 -5.30
N ASP A 94 9.92 -13.25 -5.89
CA ASP A 94 9.67 -13.25 -7.34
C ASP A 94 8.66 -12.16 -7.71
N LEU A 95 9.17 -10.97 -7.96
CA LEU A 95 8.37 -9.82 -8.39
C LEU A 95 7.72 -10.09 -9.75
N GLN A 96 8.40 -10.78 -10.67
CA GLN A 96 7.88 -11.03 -12.00
C GLN A 96 6.65 -11.94 -11.94
N ALA A 97 6.73 -13.05 -11.20
CA ALA A 97 5.58 -13.94 -10.98
C ALA A 97 4.40 -13.20 -10.31
N SER A 98 4.69 -12.32 -9.35
CA SER A 98 3.69 -11.51 -8.67
C SER A 98 2.95 -10.58 -9.62
N LEU A 99 3.67 -9.85 -10.47
CA LEU A 99 3.08 -8.94 -11.46
C LEU A 99 2.32 -9.70 -12.55
N GLN A 100 2.86 -10.82 -13.02
CA GLN A 100 2.17 -11.68 -14.00
C GLN A 100 0.84 -12.21 -13.44
N ALA A 101 0.80 -12.62 -12.17
CA ALA A 101 -0.42 -13.09 -11.53
C ALA A 101 -1.47 -11.97 -11.40
N MET A 102 -1.05 -10.73 -11.06
CA MET A 102 -1.94 -9.57 -11.07
C MET A 102 -2.50 -9.31 -12.47
N VAL A 103 -1.63 -9.30 -13.49
CA VAL A 103 -2.01 -9.05 -14.89
C VAL A 103 -3.04 -10.06 -15.39
N ARG A 104 -2.81 -11.37 -15.16
CA ARG A 104 -3.74 -12.43 -15.59
C ARG A 104 -5.14 -12.29 -15.01
N GLN A 105 -5.24 -11.77 -13.80
CA GLN A 105 -6.51 -11.63 -13.08
C GLN A 105 -7.17 -10.25 -13.25
N THR A 106 -6.55 -9.33 -14.02
CA THR A 106 -7.06 -7.97 -14.26
C THR A 106 -7.84 -7.87 -15.56
N LYS A 107 -9.06 -7.30 -15.50
CA LYS A 107 -9.86 -6.96 -16.69
C LYS A 107 -9.67 -5.50 -17.12
N LYS A 108 -9.77 -4.54 -16.18
CA LYS A 108 -9.83 -3.10 -16.50
C LYS A 108 -8.68 -2.31 -15.88
N HIS A 109 -8.42 -2.48 -14.58
CA HIS A 109 -7.48 -1.64 -13.84
C HIS A 109 -6.53 -2.47 -12.99
N LEU A 110 -5.23 -2.30 -13.20
CA LEU A 110 -4.19 -2.78 -12.31
C LEU A 110 -3.61 -1.58 -11.57
N ILE A 111 -3.63 -1.62 -10.24
CA ILE A 111 -3.24 -0.51 -9.38
C ILE A 111 -2.20 -0.98 -8.37
N ILE A 112 -1.05 -0.33 -8.30
CA ILE A 112 -0.05 -0.61 -7.26
C ILE A 112 0.29 0.69 -6.53
N ILE A 113 0.31 0.65 -5.21
CA ILE A 113 0.70 1.78 -4.38
C ILE A 113 1.89 1.37 -3.52
N ASP A 114 2.99 2.10 -3.63
CA ASP A 114 4.17 1.86 -2.81
C ASP A 114 5.03 3.13 -2.62
N THR A 115 6.13 3.02 -1.87
CA THR A 115 7.00 4.12 -1.54
C THR A 115 7.70 4.69 -2.77
N THR A 116 7.88 6.02 -2.78
CA THR A 116 8.74 6.71 -3.76
C THR A 116 10.22 6.55 -3.45
N GLY A 117 10.58 6.06 -2.27
CA GLY A 117 11.96 5.98 -1.81
C GLY A 117 12.55 7.32 -1.35
N SER A 118 11.79 8.39 -1.42
CA SER A 118 12.22 9.69 -0.87
C SER A 118 12.30 9.60 0.65
N PRO A 119 13.45 9.94 1.27
CA PRO A 119 13.56 9.97 2.72
C PRO A 119 12.52 10.90 3.34
N THR A 120 11.90 10.45 4.39
CA THR A 120 10.88 11.21 5.12
C THR A 120 11.45 11.85 6.37
N VAL A 121 10.70 12.74 7.00
CA VAL A 121 11.07 13.30 8.32
C VAL A 121 11.28 12.20 9.36
N TRP A 122 10.54 11.10 9.26
CA TRP A 122 10.72 9.92 10.11
C TRP A 122 12.07 9.22 9.89
N ASP A 123 12.46 8.99 8.63
CA ASP A 123 13.74 8.36 8.30
C ASP A 123 14.92 9.20 8.81
N HIS A 124 14.81 10.53 8.70
CA HIS A 124 15.79 11.46 9.23
C HIS A 124 15.85 11.42 10.77
N ALA A 125 14.68 11.39 11.45
CA ALA A 125 14.63 11.29 12.90
C ALA A 125 15.31 10.02 13.42
N LEU A 126 15.08 8.89 12.77
CA LEU A 126 15.74 7.62 13.12
C LEU A 126 17.24 7.64 12.81
N ALA A 127 17.66 8.28 11.72
CA ALA A 127 19.07 8.47 11.42
C ALA A 127 19.78 9.29 12.50
N VAL A 128 19.18 10.41 12.91
CA VAL A 128 19.70 11.25 14.01
C VAL A 128 19.75 10.47 15.34
N ALA A 129 18.69 9.71 15.66
CA ALA A 129 18.65 8.88 16.86
C ALA A 129 19.81 7.87 16.94
N ARG A 130 20.20 7.31 15.81
CA ARG A 130 21.25 6.28 15.69
C ARG A 130 22.65 6.85 15.48
N GLY A 131 22.79 8.17 15.36
CA GLY A 131 24.07 8.82 15.08
C GLY A 131 24.64 8.44 13.70
N GLY A 132 23.77 8.02 12.77
CA GLY A 132 24.13 7.54 11.44
C GLY A 132 23.55 8.36 10.29
N GLY A 133 23.96 8.00 9.06
CA GLY A 133 23.39 8.57 7.86
C GLY A 133 22.01 8.02 7.53
N ILE A 134 21.29 8.73 6.67
CA ILE A 134 19.99 8.27 6.15
C ILE A 134 20.24 7.08 5.25
N VAL A 135 19.55 5.99 5.50
CA VAL A 135 19.44 4.87 4.56
C VAL A 135 18.33 5.22 3.58
N ALA A 136 18.69 5.52 2.33
CA ALA A 136 17.72 5.75 1.28
C ALA A 136 16.88 4.47 1.10
N SER A 137 15.58 4.60 1.19
CA SER A 137 14.68 3.50 0.87
C SER A 137 14.60 3.31 -0.64
N GLN A 138 14.34 2.10 -1.10
CA GLN A 138 14.20 1.84 -2.54
C GLN A 138 12.95 2.53 -3.09
N ALA A 139 13.07 3.10 -4.28
CA ALA A 139 11.93 3.66 -5.04
C ALA A 139 11.09 2.51 -5.64
N ARG A 140 10.42 1.73 -4.79
CA ARG A 140 9.74 0.50 -5.21
C ARG A 140 8.66 0.74 -6.26
N HIS A 141 8.00 1.89 -6.24
CA HIS A 141 7.05 2.26 -7.29
C HIS A 141 7.67 2.20 -8.70
N LEU A 142 8.96 2.58 -8.85
CA LEU A 142 9.68 2.48 -10.13
C LEU A 142 10.02 1.03 -10.48
N LEU A 143 10.31 0.19 -9.49
CA LEU A 143 10.55 -1.24 -9.72
C LEU A 143 9.29 -1.92 -10.26
N PHE A 144 8.13 -1.63 -9.70
CA PHE A 144 6.85 -2.19 -10.17
C PHE A 144 6.49 -1.68 -11.56
N ALA A 145 6.64 -0.39 -11.82
CA ALA A 145 6.40 0.18 -13.15
C ALA A 145 7.35 -0.40 -14.20
N GLY A 146 8.64 -0.56 -13.87
CA GLY A 146 9.63 -1.22 -14.72
C GLY A 146 9.30 -2.69 -14.99
N GLY A 147 8.83 -3.43 -13.97
CA GLY A 147 8.39 -4.81 -14.11
C GLY A 147 7.17 -4.95 -15.03
N LEU A 148 6.19 -4.06 -14.93
CA LEU A 148 5.05 -4.02 -15.87
C LEU A 148 5.49 -3.68 -17.29
N ALA A 149 6.43 -2.74 -17.46
CA ALA A 149 6.98 -2.39 -18.77
C ALA A 149 7.72 -3.57 -19.43
N GLN A 150 8.44 -4.40 -18.67
CA GLN A 150 9.06 -5.65 -19.16
C GLN A 150 8.03 -6.67 -19.63
N LEU A 151 6.83 -6.65 -19.05
CA LEU A 151 5.69 -7.46 -19.50
C LEU A 151 4.93 -6.84 -20.70
N GLY A 152 5.43 -5.72 -21.25
CA GLY A 152 4.79 -4.99 -22.35
C GLY A 152 3.57 -4.17 -21.92
N ILE A 153 3.40 -3.91 -20.62
CA ILE A 153 2.24 -3.20 -20.07
C ILE A 153 2.64 -1.80 -19.67
N PRO A 154 2.28 -0.77 -20.44
CA PRO A 154 2.52 0.61 -20.07
C PRO A 154 1.65 1.00 -18.87
N ALA A 155 2.25 1.66 -17.89
CA ALA A 155 1.58 2.14 -16.71
C ALA A 155 1.84 3.63 -16.49
N GLU A 156 0.81 4.33 -16.02
CA GLU A 156 0.92 5.69 -15.53
C GLU A 156 1.46 5.69 -14.10
N ILE A 157 2.35 6.64 -13.78
CA ILE A 157 2.84 6.84 -12.42
C ILE A 157 2.36 8.19 -11.94
N ARG A 158 1.63 8.21 -10.83
CA ARG A 158 1.23 9.42 -10.11
C ARG A 158 1.95 9.46 -8.77
N VAL A 159 2.60 10.57 -8.45
CA VAL A 159 3.15 10.81 -7.12
C VAL A 159 2.11 11.53 -6.29
N LEU A 160 1.68 10.90 -5.22
CA LEU A 160 0.69 11.44 -4.29
C LEU A 160 1.41 11.95 -3.04
N GLU A 161 0.97 13.08 -2.53
CA GLU A 161 1.41 13.60 -1.25
C GLU A 161 0.42 13.22 -0.17
N GLU A 162 0.91 12.78 0.98
CA GLU A 162 0.06 12.46 2.12
C GLU A 162 0.68 12.89 3.43
N TYR A 163 -0.15 12.99 4.46
CA TYR A 163 0.32 13.16 5.82
C TYR A 163 0.29 11.84 6.58
N ARG A 164 1.39 11.54 7.26
CA ARG A 164 1.47 10.46 8.24
C ARG A 164 1.54 11.04 9.64
N VAL A 165 0.90 10.36 10.58
CA VAL A 165 1.01 10.61 12.00
C VAL A 165 1.82 9.49 12.62
N ILE A 166 2.78 9.84 13.46
CA ILE A 166 3.57 8.90 14.27
C ILE A 166 3.33 9.24 15.73
N GLY A 167 2.91 8.24 16.50
CA GLY A 167 2.78 8.35 17.95
C GLY A 167 4.10 8.10 18.69
N GLU A 168 4.17 8.55 19.93
CA GLU A 168 5.35 8.29 20.78
C GLU A 168 5.59 6.80 20.99
N THR A 169 4.55 5.99 21.15
CA THR A 169 4.67 4.53 21.29
C THR A 169 5.25 3.86 20.03
N GLU A 170 4.97 4.38 18.83
CA GLU A 170 5.58 3.89 17.60
C GLU A 170 7.08 4.21 17.57
N LEU A 171 7.45 5.43 17.99
CA LEU A 171 8.85 5.83 18.12
C LEU A 171 9.60 4.97 19.16
N GLU A 172 9.01 4.74 20.34
CA GLU A 172 9.59 3.89 21.39
C GLU A 172 9.88 2.49 20.86
N ARG A 173 8.88 1.87 20.23
CA ARG A 173 9.02 0.52 19.67
C ARG A 173 10.14 0.43 18.63
N GLU A 174 10.27 1.45 17.78
CA GLU A 174 11.32 1.50 16.76
C GLU A 174 12.71 1.68 17.37
N ILE A 175 12.84 2.50 18.41
CA ILE A 175 14.09 2.69 19.15
C ILE A 175 14.46 1.42 19.94
N ASP A 176 13.51 0.79 20.59
CA ASP A 176 13.72 -0.47 21.34
C ASP A 176 14.18 -1.61 20.40
N ALA A 177 13.60 -1.69 19.22
CA ALA A 177 13.93 -2.74 18.25
C ALA A 177 15.29 -2.55 17.56
N HIS A 178 15.72 -1.31 17.33
CA HIS A 178 16.87 -1.04 16.48
C HIS A 178 17.95 -0.16 17.16
N GLY A 179 17.74 0.26 18.38
CA GLY A 179 18.64 1.14 19.15
C GLY A 179 18.53 2.60 18.74
N GLY A 180 19.14 3.45 19.54
CA GLY A 180 19.23 4.88 19.30
C GLY A 180 18.76 5.75 20.46
N SER A 181 18.91 7.06 20.31
CA SER A 181 18.47 8.06 21.30
C SER A 181 17.04 8.52 21.00
N LYS A 182 16.08 8.12 21.85
CA LYS A 182 14.70 8.61 21.77
C LYS A 182 14.63 10.13 21.87
N VAL A 183 15.44 10.73 22.75
CA VAL A 183 15.47 12.18 22.93
C VAL A 183 15.89 12.89 21.64
N ALA A 184 16.96 12.44 20.99
CA ALA A 184 17.44 13.03 19.76
C ALA A 184 16.40 12.91 18.61
N ALA A 185 15.71 11.78 18.52
CA ALA A 185 14.62 11.61 17.56
C ALA A 185 13.46 12.56 17.82
N MET A 186 13.03 12.70 19.08
CA MET A 186 11.94 13.60 19.47
C MET A 186 12.28 15.06 19.16
N GLU A 187 13.47 15.53 19.51
CA GLU A 187 13.95 16.90 19.24
C GLU A 187 13.95 17.17 17.72
N TYR A 188 14.38 16.19 16.91
CA TYR A 188 14.34 16.30 15.46
C TYR A 188 12.89 16.39 14.95
N LEU A 189 12.00 15.54 15.44
CA LEU A 189 10.59 15.53 15.06
C LEU A 189 9.87 16.82 15.46
N ASP A 190 10.15 17.35 16.66
CA ASP A 190 9.57 18.60 17.14
C ASP A 190 10.01 19.82 16.30
N THR A 191 11.17 19.72 15.64
CA THR A 191 11.68 20.77 14.75
C THR A 191 11.15 20.65 13.32
N HIS A 192 10.95 19.41 12.80
CA HIS A 192 10.72 19.16 11.38
C HIS A 192 9.33 18.59 11.05
N ALA A 193 8.52 18.27 12.04
CA ALA A 193 7.14 17.80 11.90
C ALA A 193 6.16 18.65 12.70
N ALA A 194 4.90 18.64 12.34
CA ALA A 194 3.88 19.33 13.12
C ALA A 194 3.51 18.51 14.37
N ARG A 195 3.78 19.02 15.56
CA ARG A 195 3.32 18.40 16.81
C ARG A 195 1.80 18.44 16.89
N ILE A 196 1.18 17.30 17.20
CA ILE A 196 -0.25 17.14 17.43
C ILE A 196 -0.48 16.34 18.72
N ARG A 197 -1.72 16.27 19.19
CA ARG A 197 -2.04 15.58 20.48
C ARG A 197 -1.57 14.10 20.51
N SER A 198 -1.61 13.40 19.38
CA SER A 198 -1.25 11.98 19.29
C SER A 198 0.19 11.71 18.83
N GLY A 199 1.05 12.75 18.71
CA GLY A 199 2.42 12.61 18.25
C GLY A 199 2.85 13.66 17.23
N TRP A 200 3.44 13.23 16.12
CA TRP A 200 3.95 14.12 15.07
C TRP A 200 3.29 13.82 13.73
N ARG A 201 2.87 14.85 13.00
CA ARG A 201 2.33 14.78 11.66
C ARG A 201 3.34 15.36 10.67
N TYR A 202 3.72 14.56 9.70
CA TYR A 202 4.62 14.97 8.62
C TYR A 202 4.11 14.54 7.25
N LYS A 203 4.61 15.23 6.22
CA LYS A 203 4.30 14.98 4.81
C LYS A 203 5.23 13.91 4.25
N ARG A 204 4.69 13.00 3.46
CA ARG A 204 5.46 12.04 2.65
C ARG A 204 4.85 11.87 1.26
N THR A 205 5.62 11.27 0.36
CA THR A 205 5.15 10.92 -0.98
C THR A 205 5.01 9.42 -1.14
N VAL A 206 4.01 9.03 -1.94
CA VAL A 206 3.79 7.64 -2.37
C VAL A 206 3.57 7.60 -3.86
N GLY A 207 4.04 6.54 -4.52
CA GLY A 207 3.80 6.31 -5.94
C GLY A 207 2.54 5.46 -6.12
N LEU A 208 1.63 5.92 -6.97
CA LEU A 208 0.50 5.15 -7.49
C LEU A 208 0.81 4.80 -8.93
N ILE A 209 0.89 3.51 -9.24
CA ILE A 209 1.08 2.96 -10.58
C ILE A 209 -0.26 2.45 -11.05
N HIS A 210 -0.71 2.86 -12.23
CA HIS A 210 -1.97 2.46 -12.82
C HIS A 210 -1.77 1.99 -14.26
N ALA A 211 -2.17 0.77 -14.56
CA ALA A 211 -2.26 0.23 -15.92
C ALA A 211 -3.72 -0.05 -16.29
N GLN A 212 -4.11 0.28 -17.53
CA GLN A 212 -5.47 0.07 -18.05
C GLN A 212 -5.57 -1.26 -18.77
N GLY A 213 -6.69 -1.97 -18.63
CA GLY A 213 -6.97 -3.27 -19.19
C GLY A 213 -6.82 -3.39 -20.72
N LYS A 214 -7.09 -2.28 -21.44
CA LYS A 214 -6.82 -2.21 -22.91
C LYS A 214 -5.34 -2.40 -23.26
N ASN A 215 -4.45 -2.16 -22.32
CA ASN A 215 -3.00 -2.33 -22.45
C ASN A 215 -2.53 -3.68 -21.89
N ILE A 216 -3.44 -4.48 -21.34
CA ILE A 216 -3.18 -5.81 -20.78
C ILE A 216 -3.51 -6.82 -21.87
N PRO A 217 -2.53 -7.56 -22.43
CA PRO A 217 -2.79 -8.49 -23.52
C PRO A 217 -3.76 -9.59 -23.08
N ALA A 218 -4.83 -9.78 -23.87
CA ALA A 218 -5.76 -10.86 -23.66
C ALA A 218 -5.04 -12.20 -23.93
N ARG A 219 -4.81 -12.98 -22.88
CA ARG A 219 -4.42 -14.39 -22.94
C ARG A 219 -3.07 -14.73 -23.61
N ASN A 220 -1.92 -14.36 -23.04
CA ASN A 220 -0.64 -15.06 -23.39
C ASN A 220 0.47 -14.85 -22.33
N LEU A 221 0.14 -14.78 -21.04
CA LEU A 221 1.12 -14.79 -19.95
C LEU A 221 0.95 -16.03 -19.07
#